data_fd2af45c370bd567892308a66ee95d19
#
_entry.id   fd2af45c370bd567892308a66ee95d19
#
_cell.length_a   1.000
_cell.length_b   1.000
_cell.length_c   1.000
_cell.angle_alpha   90.00
_cell.angle_beta   90.00
_cell.angle_gamma   90.00
#
_symmetry.space_group_name_H-M   'P 1'
#
loop_
_entity.id
_entity.type
_entity.pdbx_description
1 polymer ?
#
loop_
_entity_poly.entity_id
_entity_poly.type
_entity_poly.pdbx_seq_one_letter_code
_entity_poly.pdbx_strand_id
1 'polypeptide(L)'
;PKLRSSDENGRVTQGAAIAMLGKAYIWKGDYQAAKDEFEIIMNGYGYDLTQKYEDNFRDDTEFNAESIWEINYDAKGNSGDSWGNGTSDDSFMGNNLAHYFGPTLKGENIGGGWYKMQPSPYLIKEFISEQRPEGSDSKWDKRLYTTCFFKYSDFGDVKPDEKFYGGKVEFDDMFKWTVLPEGDGKYGIAKQGYAPAYPVIEGVQGRFMMKKFAAWWVPTGCTMYSNDAGRINNLRIMRFAEVLLLHAEACLETNDESGAMKDINRIRVRAGLPEKNLSGKDAIMTELQKQKLLEFAGENIRWDDMVRWYGNDPAKLKAI
;
A
#
# COMPACT_ATOMS: atom_id res chain seq x y z
N PRO A 1 -1.10 -7.32 32.71
CA PRO A 1 0.01 -6.43 32.44
C PRO A 1 -0.52 -5.19 31.72
N LYS A 2 -0.17 -3.99 32.19
CA LYS A 2 -0.55 -2.78 31.49
C LYS A 2 0.34 -2.64 30.24
N LEU A 3 -0.26 -2.47 29.08
CA LEU A 3 0.45 -2.07 27.87
C LEU A 3 1.04 -0.68 28.07
N ARG A 4 2.17 -0.42 27.40
CA ARG A 4 2.83 0.89 27.47
C ARG A 4 2.08 1.92 26.64
N SER A 5 2.21 3.18 26.99
CA SER A 5 1.61 4.29 26.25
C SER A 5 2.40 4.67 24.98
N SER A 6 3.69 4.31 24.93
CA SER A 6 4.59 4.58 23.80
C SER A 6 5.29 3.29 23.35
N ASP A 7 5.67 3.26 22.08
CA ASP A 7 6.42 2.15 21.51
C ASP A 7 7.86 2.10 22.04
N GLU A 8 8.32 0.91 22.38
CA GLU A 8 9.72 0.60 22.51
C GLU A 8 10.07 -0.39 21.38
N ASN A 9 10.18 0.12 20.17
CA ASN A 9 10.65 -0.59 18.98
C ASN A 9 9.96 -1.94 18.73
N GLY A 10 8.69 -1.91 18.29
CA GLY A 10 7.94 -3.08 17.83
C GLY A 10 7.17 -3.84 18.90
N ARG A 11 7.07 -3.33 20.12
CA ARG A 11 6.16 -3.89 21.11
C ARG A 11 4.75 -3.33 20.93
N VAL A 12 3.74 -4.19 21.16
CA VAL A 12 2.34 -3.74 21.15
C VAL A 12 2.10 -2.69 22.21
N THR A 13 1.67 -1.52 21.78
CA THR A 13 1.35 -0.36 22.64
C THR A 13 -0.10 -0.38 23.08
N GLN A 14 -0.45 0.48 24.02
CA GLN A 14 -1.85 0.71 24.38
C GLN A 14 -2.64 1.25 23.19
N GLY A 15 -2.07 2.19 22.42
CA GLY A 15 -2.68 2.72 21.21
C GLY A 15 -2.99 1.64 20.17
N ALA A 16 -2.05 0.73 19.94
CA ALA A 16 -2.27 -0.40 19.05
C ALA A 16 -3.42 -1.31 19.52
N ALA A 17 -3.51 -1.58 20.83
CA ALA A 17 -4.59 -2.40 21.38
C ALA A 17 -5.97 -1.74 21.23
N ILE A 18 -6.08 -0.44 21.48
CA ILE A 18 -7.33 0.32 21.31
C ILE A 18 -7.72 0.37 19.84
N ALA A 19 -6.78 0.61 18.94
CA ALA A 19 -7.06 0.63 17.50
C ALA A 19 -7.56 -0.74 16.99
N MET A 20 -6.96 -1.83 17.47
CA MET A 20 -7.44 -3.18 17.15
C MET A 20 -8.79 -3.50 17.78
N LEU A 21 -9.10 -2.98 18.96
CA LEU A 21 -10.43 -3.11 19.58
C LEU A 21 -11.48 -2.37 18.75
N GLY A 22 -11.21 -1.14 18.31
CA GLY A 22 -12.09 -0.41 17.39
C GLY A 22 -12.35 -1.18 16.10
N LYS A 23 -11.30 -1.78 15.49
CA LYS A 23 -11.43 -2.65 14.30
C LYS A 23 -12.30 -3.88 14.60
N ALA A 24 -12.17 -4.50 15.77
CA ALA A 24 -13.01 -5.62 16.18
C ALA A 24 -14.48 -5.21 16.35
N TYR A 25 -14.77 -4.02 16.86
CA TYR A 25 -16.13 -3.49 16.94
C TYR A 25 -16.73 -3.23 15.54
N ILE A 26 -15.94 -2.76 14.56
CA ILE A 26 -16.38 -2.67 13.15
C ILE A 26 -16.84 -4.05 12.63
N TRP A 27 -16.04 -5.10 12.87
CA TRP A 27 -16.40 -6.47 12.47
C TRP A 27 -17.65 -7.00 13.16
N LYS A 28 -17.88 -6.59 14.39
CA LYS A 28 -19.08 -6.95 15.16
C LYS A 28 -20.33 -6.16 14.73
N GLY A 29 -20.17 -5.05 14.01
CA GLY A 29 -21.25 -4.11 13.68
C GLY A 29 -21.62 -3.17 14.84
N ASP A 30 -20.78 -3.05 15.85
CA ASP A 30 -20.95 -2.13 16.98
C ASP A 30 -20.27 -0.80 16.66
N TYR A 31 -20.87 -0.06 15.73
CA TYR A 31 -20.23 1.12 15.15
C TYR A 31 -20.05 2.27 16.13
N GLN A 32 -20.95 2.42 17.12
CA GLN A 32 -20.77 3.44 18.14
C GLN A 32 -19.55 3.15 19.01
N ALA A 33 -19.40 1.92 19.48
CA ALA A 33 -18.23 1.52 20.26
C ALA A 33 -16.94 1.64 19.43
N ALA A 34 -16.99 1.31 18.14
CA ALA A 34 -15.84 1.49 17.24
C ALA A 34 -15.44 2.97 17.13
N LYS A 35 -16.43 3.86 16.92
CA LYS A 35 -16.23 5.31 16.84
C LYS A 35 -15.55 5.84 18.10
N ASP A 36 -16.05 5.48 19.26
CA ASP A 36 -15.53 5.93 20.56
C ASP A 36 -14.05 5.51 20.74
N GLU A 37 -13.70 4.26 20.40
CA GLU A 37 -12.31 3.78 20.48
C GLU A 37 -11.39 4.50 19.49
N PHE A 38 -11.83 4.74 18.27
CA PHE A 38 -11.02 5.48 17.29
C PHE A 38 -10.84 6.94 17.68
N GLU A 39 -11.84 7.61 18.26
CA GLU A 39 -11.71 8.98 18.79
C GLU A 39 -10.67 9.06 19.92
N ILE A 40 -10.56 8.04 20.77
CA ILE A 40 -9.51 7.94 21.79
C ILE A 40 -8.13 7.95 21.13
N ILE A 41 -7.94 7.15 20.07
CA ILE A 41 -6.68 7.10 19.32
C ILE A 41 -6.36 8.44 18.64
N MET A 42 -7.35 9.00 17.97
CA MET A 42 -7.19 10.24 17.18
C MET A 42 -6.85 11.46 18.07
N ASN A 43 -7.30 11.46 19.32
CA ASN A 43 -7.15 12.61 20.21
C ASN A 43 -6.08 12.42 21.30
N GLY A 44 -5.69 11.18 21.62
CA GLY A 44 -4.92 10.89 22.85
C GLY A 44 -3.49 10.39 22.65
N TYR A 45 -3.10 9.97 21.44
CA TYR A 45 -1.84 9.23 21.24
C TYR A 45 -0.83 9.91 20.31
N GLY A 46 -1.19 11.05 19.70
CA GLY A 46 -0.28 11.84 18.86
C GLY A 46 0.00 11.20 17.49
N TYR A 47 -0.80 10.21 17.07
CA TYR A 47 -0.72 9.69 15.70
C TYR A 47 -1.27 10.69 14.69
N ASP A 48 -0.65 10.73 13.51
CA ASP A 48 -1.12 11.54 12.38
C ASP A 48 -0.66 10.96 11.06
N LEU A 49 -1.26 11.42 9.95
CA LEU A 49 -0.82 11.05 8.62
C LEU A 49 0.59 11.60 8.33
N THR A 50 1.45 10.78 7.76
CA THR A 50 2.72 11.28 7.20
C THR A 50 2.45 12.20 6.02
N GLN A 51 3.30 13.21 5.84
CA GLN A 51 3.18 14.14 4.71
C GLN A 51 3.41 13.43 3.37
N LYS A 52 4.37 12.52 3.34
CA LYS A 52 4.66 11.70 2.16
C LYS A 52 4.12 10.30 2.37
N TYR A 53 3.25 9.88 1.48
CA TYR A 53 2.66 8.55 1.52
C TYR A 53 3.71 7.43 1.49
N GLU A 54 4.80 7.62 0.74
CA GLU A 54 5.88 6.65 0.60
C GLU A 54 6.64 6.35 1.89
N ASP A 55 6.64 7.28 2.84
CA ASP A 55 7.30 7.11 4.15
C ASP A 55 6.73 5.92 4.95
N ASN A 56 5.54 5.46 4.60
CA ASN A 56 4.94 4.27 5.20
C ASN A 56 5.54 2.95 4.70
N PHE A 57 6.40 2.97 3.68
CA PHE A 57 6.85 1.74 3.01
C PHE A 57 8.37 1.61 2.94
N ARG A 58 9.09 2.51 3.58
CA ARG A 58 10.55 2.55 3.59
C ARG A 58 11.11 2.17 4.95
N ASP A 59 12.29 1.56 4.96
CA ASP A 59 13.03 1.18 6.16
C ASP A 59 13.63 2.38 6.91
N ASP A 60 14.00 3.45 6.18
CA ASP A 60 14.58 4.66 6.76
C ASP A 60 13.54 5.60 7.42
N THR A 61 12.25 5.26 7.33
CA THR A 61 11.12 6.04 7.87
C THR A 61 10.17 5.19 8.73
N GLU A 62 10.66 4.11 9.29
CA GLU A 62 9.92 3.26 10.22
C GLU A 62 9.53 3.99 11.50
N PHE A 63 8.52 3.49 12.20
CA PHE A 63 7.98 4.11 13.44
C PHE A 63 7.61 5.59 13.30
N ASN A 64 7.18 5.97 12.11
CA ASN A 64 6.73 7.35 11.85
C ASN A 64 5.39 7.66 12.56
N ALA A 65 4.92 8.91 12.44
CA ALA A 65 3.70 9.36 13.11
C ALA A 65 2.43 8.60 12.71
N GLU A 66 2.43 7.95 11.54
CA GLU A 66 1.29 7.15 11.06
C GLU A 66 1.33 5.71 11.57
N SER A 67 2.48 5.22 12.04
CA SER A 67 2.63 3.83 12.48
C SER A 67 1.98 3.60 13.85
N ILE A 68 0.96 2.75 13.88
CA ILE A 68 0.31 2.32 15.13
C ILE A 68 0.89 1.01 15.62
N TRP A 69 1.16 0.10 14.71
CA TRP A 69 1.76 -1.19 15.02
C TRP A 69 2.55 -1.73 13.82
N GLU A 70 3.83 -2.02 14.06
CA GLU A 70 4.74 -2.63 13.09
C GLU A 70 5.31 -3.93 13.64
N ILE A 71 5.50 -4.90 12.74
CA ILE A 71 6.33 -6.08 13.01
C ILE A 71 7.73 -5.75 12.52
N ASN A 72 8.71 -5.82 13.43
CA ASN A 72 10.09 -5.50 13.12
C ASN A 72 10.77 -6.65 12.41
N TYR A 73 11.55 -6.29 11.41
CA TYR A 73 12.49 -7.19 10.74
C TYR A 73 13.92 -6.69 10.92
N ASP A 74 14.90 -7.57 10.83
CA ASP A 74 16.32 -7.24 11.01
C ASP A 74 17.17 -7.94 9.94
N ALA A 75 18.25 -7.28 9.55
CA ALA A 75 19.26 -7.82 8.65
C ALA A 75 20.25 -8.80 9.33
N LYS A 76 20.24 -8.90 10.65
CA LYS A 76 21.19 -9.72 11.42
C LYS A 76 20.98 -11.23 11.26
N GLY A 77 19.84 -11.63 10.81
CA GLY A 77 19.62 -13.01 10.44
C GLY A 77 20.36 -13.32 9.15
N ASN A 78 21.35 -14.21 9.24
CA ASN A 78 22.06 -14.69 8.08
C ASN A 78 21.09 -15.26 7.04
N SER A 79 21.41 -15.11 5.78
CA SER A 79 20.67 -15.57 4.60
C SER A 79 20.37 -17.07 4.59
N GLY A 80 19.75 -17.56 5.64
CA GLY A 80 19.12 -18.87 5.65
C GLY A 80 18.10 -18.93 4.54
N ASP A 81 18.08 -20.02 3.82
CA ASP A 81 17.17 -20.32 2.73
C ASP A 81 15.73 -19.85 3.07
N SER A 82 15.24 -18.86 2.36
CA SER A 82 13.89 -18.26 2.55
C SER A 82 12.73 -19.24 2.36
N TRP A 83 13.02 -20.50 2.08
CA TRP A 83 12.06 -21.56 1.82
C TRP A 83 11.81 -22.50 3.00
N GLY A 84 12.34 -22.19 4.18
CA GLY A 84 12.09 -23.02 5.36
C GLY A 84 12.72 -24.41 5.26
N ASN A 85 13.81 -24.57 4.55
CA ASN A 85 14.57 -25.80 4.50
C ASN A 85 15.31 -26.05 5.83
N GLY A 86 14.55 -26.20 6.91
CA GLY A 86 14.89 -27.02 8.04
C GLY A 86 16.24 -26.80 8.74
N THR A 87 16.96 -25.74 8.50
CA THR A 87 17.99 -25.32 9.42
C THR A 87 17.31 -24.61 10.57
N SER A 88 17.40 -25.17 11.73
CA SER A 88 16.85 -24.68 13.00
C SER A 88 17.47 -23.35 13.47
N ASP A 89 17.94 -22.55 12.54
CA ASP A 89 18.50 -21.26 12.85
C ASP A 89 17.37 -20.23 12.88
N ASP A 90 17.16 -19.66 14.06
CA ASP A 90 16.40 -18.43 14.34
C ASP A 90 16.93 -17.22 13.54
N SER A 91 17.61 -17.45 12.43
CA SER A 91 18.43 -16.49 11.73
C SER A 91 17.71 -15.77 10.58
N PHE A 92 16.49 -16.18 10.22
CA PHE A 92 15.72 -15.51 9.18
C PHE A 92 14.79 -14.44 9.79
N MET A 93 15.31 -13.23 9.94
CA MET A 93 14.59 -12.10 10.52
C MET A 93 14.10 -11.09 9.47
N GLY A 94 14.33 -11.35 8.18
CA GLY A 94 13.91 -10.48 7.08
C GLY A 94 12.53 -10.83 6.53
N ASN A 95 11.87 -9.88 5.84
CA ASN A 95 10.64 -10.14 5.10
C ASN A 95 10.90 -10.36 3.59
N ASN A 96 9.95 -10.97 2.90
CA ASN A 96 10.04 -11.25 1.46
C ASN A 96 9.14 -10.35 0.60
N LEU A 97 8.53 -9.31 1.13
CA LEU A 97 7.61 -8.45 0.39
C LEU A 97 8.25 -7.87 -0.86
N ALA A 98 9.49 -7.38 -0.75
CA ALA A 98 10.20 -6.80 -1.89
C ALA A 98 10.39 -7.81 -3.04
N HIS A 99 10.54 -9.10 -2.75
CA HIS A 99 10.62 -10.13 -3.78
C HIS A 99 9.29 -10.36 -4.49
N TYR A 100 8.18 -10.35 -3.76
CA TYR A 100 6.86 -10.55 -4.36
C TYR A 100 6.40 -9.36 -5.20
N PHE A 101 6.75 -8.15 -4.79
CA PHE A 101 6.35 -6.91 -5.44
C PHE A 101 7.37 -6.41 -6.47
N GLY A 102 8.65 -6.67 -6.27
CA GLY A 102 9.71 -6.17 -7.13
C GLY A 102 9.69 -6.75 -8.54
N PRO A 103 10.09 -5.95 -9.55
CA PRO A 103 10.25 -6.41 -10.91
C PRO A 103 11.42 -7.39 -11.02
N THR A 104 11.38 -8.26 -12.04
CA THR A 104 12.56 -9.06 -12.39
C THR A 104 13.62 -8.17 -13.03
N LEU A 105 14.80 -8.07 -12.43
CA LEU A 105 15.90 -7.27 -12.93
C LEU A 105 17.03 -8.18 -13.44
N LYS A 106 17.70 -7.79 -14.53
CA LYS A 106 18.91 -8.44 -15.04
C LYS A 106 20.07 -7.47 -14.93
N GLY A 107 21.18 -7.91 -14.40
CA GLY A 107 22.41 -7.13 -14.29
C GLY A 107 23.24 -7.58 -13.08
N GLU A 108 24.54 -7.33 -13.16
CA GLU A 108 25.44 -7.56 -12.04
C GLU A 108 25.08 -6.61 -10.90
N ASN A 109 24.86 -7.15 -9.73
CA ASN A 109 24.59 -6.43 -8.48
C ASN A 109 23.27 -5.61 -8.45
N ILE A 110 22.31 -5.91 -9.32
CA ILE A 110 20.96 -5.38 -9.20
C ILE A 110 20.03 -6.58 -8.98
N GLY A 111 19.72 -6.88 -7.74
CA GLY A 111 18.73 -7.90 -7.41
C GLY A 111 17.32 -7.39 -7.71
N GLY A 112 16.49 -8.28 -8.20
CA GLY A 112 15.09 -7.98 -8.49
C GLY A 112 14.16 -8.98 -7.82
N GLY A 113 12.89 -8.64 -7.83
CA GLY A 113 11.82 -9.51 -7.34
C GLY A 113 11.38 -10.55 -8.36
N TRP A 114 10.33 -11.25 -7.98
CA TRP A 114 9.70 -12.28 -8.81
C TRP A 114 8.48 -11.78 -9.58
N TYR A 115 8.12 -10.52 -9.39
CA TYR A 115 6.95 -9.89 -10.00
C TYR A 115 5.67 -10.75 -9.84
N LYS A 116 5.39 -11.20 -8.62
CA LYS A 116 4.21 -12.03 -8.33
C LYS A 116 2.95 -11.22 -8.11
N MET A 117 3.12 -9.99 -7.60
CA MET A 117 2.01 -9.08 -7.34
C MET A 117 1.92 -8.05 -8.45
N GLN A 118 0.75 -7.96 -9.08
CA GLN A 118 0.49 -7.04 -10.17
C GLN A 118 -0.70 -6.14 -9.81
N PRO A 119 -0.68 -4.85 -10.19
CA PRO A 119 -1.85 -4.01 -10.00
C PRO A 119 -2.97 -4.49 -10.92
N SER A 120 -4.21 -4.51 -10.43
CA SER A 120 -5.35 -4.80 -11.29
C SER A 120 -5.65 -3.64 -12.24
N PRO A 121 -6.22 -3.88 -13.44
CA PRO A 121 -6.68 -2.82 -14.32
C PRO A 121 -7.71 -1.90 -13.65
N TYR A 122 -8.53 -2.45 -12.76
CA TYR A 122 -9.51 -1.69 -11.98
C TYR A 122 -8.82 -0.70 -11.03
N LEU A 123 -7.80 -1.12 -10.29
CA LEU A 123 -7.01 -0.24 -9.42
C LEU A 123 -6.40 0.93 -10.19
N ILE A 124 -5.81 0.66 -11.35
CA ILE A 124 -5.23 1.72 -12.19
C ILE A 124 -6.31 2.68 -12.69
N LYS A 125 -7.45 2.16 -13.15
CA LYS A 125 -8.59 2.98 -13.57
C LYS A 125 -9.05 3.92 -12.46
N GLU A 126 -9.13 3.43 -11.22
CA GLU A 126 -9.53 4.26 -10.09
C GLU A 126 -8.50 5.33 -9.74
N PHE A 127 -7.19 5.04 -9.81
CA PHE A 127 -6.14 6.03 -9.60
C PHE A 127 -6.17 7.17 -10.63
N ILE A 128 -6.42 6.87 -11.89
CA ILE A 128 -6.43 7.87 -12.98
C ILE A 128 -7.80 8.50 -13.21
N SER A 129 -8.83 8.10 -12.48
CA SER A 129 -10.20 8.61 -12.64
C SER A 129 -10.37 10.07 -12.20
N GLU A 130 -9.41 10.60 -11.44
CA GLU A 130 -9.41 11.97 -10.94
C GLU A 130 -8.01 12.57 -11.10
N GLN A 131 -7.92 13.73 -11.73
CA GLN A 131 -6.67 14.47 -11.85
C GLN A 131 -6.53 15.44 -10.68
N ARG A 132 -5.28 15.69 -10.32
CA ARG A 132 -4.93 16.73 -9.36
C ARG A 132 -5.17 18.12 -9.96
N PRO A 133 -5.32 19.17 -9.14
CA PRO A 133 -5.49 20.53 -9.62
C PRO A 133 -4.37 20.95 -10.57
N GLU A 134 -4.71 21.81 -11.53
CA GLU A 134 -3.72 22.42 -12.43
C GLU A 134 -2.59 23.10 -11.64
N GLY A 135 -1.36 22.99 -12.13
CA GLY A 135 -0.17 23.49 -11.44
C GLY A 135 0.39 22.56 -10.37
N SER A 136 -0.19 21.38 -10.17
CA SER A 136 0.37 20.36 -9.27
C SER A 136 1.68 19.77 -9.83
N ASP A 137 2.48 19.18 -8.93
CA ASP A 137 3.77 18.54 -9.24
C ASP A 137 3.67 17.15 -9.94
N SER A 138 2.45 16.66 -10.10
CA SER A 138 2.12 15.43 -10.82
C SER A 138 0.65 15.45 -11.25
N LYS A 139 0.29 14.65 -12.27
CA LYS A 139 -1.02 14.68 -12.90
C LYS A 139 -2.12 14.02 -12.06
N TRP A 140 -1.81 12.89 -11.43
CA TRP A 140 -2.81 12.08 -10.70
C TRP A 140 -2.51 12.00 -9.21
N ASP A 141 -3.34 11.25 -8.52
CA ASP A 141 -3.20 10.89 -7.12
C ASP A 141 -1.75 10.51 -6.76
N LYS A 142 -1.18 11.17 -5.76
CA LYS A 142 0.23 10.94 -5.36
C LYS A 142 0.51 9.48 -4.97
N ARG A 143 -0.50 8.77 -4.49
CA ARG A 143 -0.38 7.36 -4.10
C ARG A 143 -0.10 6.45 -5.30
N LEU A 144 -0.54 6.81 -6.52
CA LEU A 144 -0.22 6.07 -7.72
C LEU A 144 1.29 5.95 -7.92
N TYR A 145 2.03 7.04 -7.71
CA TYR A 145 3.48 7.11 -7.93
C TYR A 145 4.29 6.32 -6.90
N THR A 146 3.72 6.07 -5.74
CA THR A 146 4.31 5.17 -4.73
C THR A 146 3.87 3.72 -4.95
N THR A 147 2.64 3.50 -5.41
CA THR A 147 2.05 2.17 -5.54
C THR A 147 2.53 1.44 -6.78
N CYS A 148 2.76 2.17 -7.89
CA CYS A 148 3.07 1.57 -9.18
C CYS A 148 4.32 2.17 -9.83
N PHE A 149 5.10 1.32 -10.48
CA PHE A 149 6.03 1.72 -11.53
C PHE A 149 5.25 1.94 -12.81
N PHE A 150 5.48 3.05 -13.49
CA PHE A 150 5.01 3.36 -14.83
C PHE A 150 5.86 4.48 -15.42
N LYS A 151 5.79 4.69 -16.71
CA LYS A 151 6.50 5.76 -17.38
C LYS A 151 5.60 7.00 -17.44
N TYR A 152 5.97 8.03 -16.72
CA TYR A 152 5.12 9.23 -16.53
C TYR A 152 4.93 10.00 -17.82
N SER A 153 6.01 10.11 -18.62
CA SER A 153 6.00 10.79 -19.92
C SER A 153 5.08 10.14 -20.96
N ASP A 154 4.81 8.83 -20.86
CA ASP A 154 3.87 8.15 -21.74
C ASP A 154 2.43 8.72 -21.62
N PHE A 155 2.11 9.37 -20.52
CA PHE A 155 0.78 9.87 -20.20
C PHE A 155 0.70 11.40 -20.07
N GLY A 156 1.68 12.12 -20.62
CA GLY A 156 1.70 13.57 -20.55
C GLY A 156 1.72 14.14 -19.13
N ASP A 157 2.38 13.44 -18.19
CA ASP A 157 2.55 13.92 -16.83
C ASP A 157 3.59 15.04 -16.79
N VAL A 158 3.38 16.01 -15.90
CA VAL A 158 4.35 17.09 -15.62
C VAL A 158 5.53 16.58 -14.77
N LYS A 159 5.34 15.47 -14.04
CA LYS A 159 6.38 14.82 -13.27
C LYS A 159 7.36 14.13 -14.21
N PRO A 160 8.67 14.41 -14.12
CA PRO A 160 9.68 13.76 -14.95
C PRO A 160 9.78 12.27 -14.60
N ASP A 161 10.11 11.45 -15.61
CA ASP A 161 10.36 10.02 -15.42
C ASP A 161 11.48 9.80 -14.39
N GLU A 162 11.26 8.83 -13.52
CA GLU A 162 12.18 8.47 -12.45
C GLU A 162 13.10 7.32 -12.86
N LYS A 163 14.32 7.35 -12.33
CA LYS A 163 15.20 6.19 -12.28
C LYS A 163 15.13 5.56 -10.90
N PHE A 164 15.18 4.26 -10.87
CA PHE A 164 15.02 3.45 -9.66
C PHE A 164 16.30 2.71 -9.31
N TYR A 165 16.37 2.10 -8.14
CA TYR A 165 17.51 1.31 -7.70
C TYR A 165 18.83 2.09 -7.76
N GLY A 166 18.86 3.23 -7.08
CA GLY A 166 20.03 4.12 -7.05
C GLY A 166 20.30 4.83 -8.37
N GLY A 167 19.30 5.03 -9.20
CA GLY A 167 19.43 5.70 -10.48
C GLY A 167 19.95 4.82 -11.63
N LYS A 168 20.00 3.50 -11.42
CA LYS A 168 20.56 2.55 -12.38
C LYS A 168 19.55 2.01 -13.38
N VAL A 169 18.25 2.01 -13.03
CA VAL A 169 17.20 1.33 -13.78
C VAL A 169 16.08 2.31 -14.14
N GLU A 170 15.72 2.32 -15.41
CA GLU A 170 14.55 3.04 -15.93
C GLU A 170 13.36 2.09 -16.08
N PHE A 171 12.14 2.63 -16.16
CA PHE A 171 10.94 1.81 -16.29
C PHE A 171 10.97 0.89 -17.50
N ASP A 172 11.39 1.40 -18.66
CA ASP A 172 11.45 0.60 -19.88
C ASP A 172 12.39 -0.63 -19.74
N ASP A 173 13.49 -0.50 -19.01
CA ASP A 173 14.39 -1.62 -18.73
C ASP A 173 13.72 -2.66 -17.84
N MET A 174 13.06 -2.22 -16.75
CA MET A 174 12.33 -3.13 -15.87
C MET A 174 11.24 -3.86 -16.64
N PHE A 175 10.44 -3.12 -17.41
CA PHE A 175 9.35 -3.66 -18.19
C PHE A 175 9.84 -4.67 -19.23
N LYS A 176 10.93 -4.35 -19.92
CA LYS A 176 11.58 -5.24 -20.89
C LYS A 176 11.97 -6.59 -20.29
N TRP A 177 12.51 -6.60 -19.07
CA TRP A 177 12.94 -7.84 -18.42
C TRP A 177 11.81 -8.60 -17.73
N THR A 178 10.80 -7.89 -17.25
CA THR A 178 9.68 -8.48 -16.51
C THR A 178 8.58 -9.01 -17.43
N VAL A 179 8.33 -8.35 -18.57
CA VAL A 179 7.15 -8.58 -19.43
C VAL A 179 7.54 -8.91 -20.89
N LEU A 180 8.73 -9.43 -21.13
CA LEU A 180 9.18 -9.79 -22.48
C LEU A 180 8.36 -10.93 -23.08
N PRO A 181 7.86 -10.78 -24.32
CA PRO A 181 7.21 -11.89 -25.07
C PRO A 181 8.14 -13.07 -25.30
N GLU A 182 9.44 -12.81 -25.41
CA GLU A 182 10.51 -13.76 -25.74
C GLU A 182 11.44 -14.06 -24.56
N GLY A 183 11.03 -13.75 -23.34
CA GLY A 183 11.85 -14.05 -22.15
C GLY A 183 12.34 -15.49 -22.18
N ASP A 184 13.54 -15.76 -21.69
CA ASP A 184 14.21 -17.08 -21.69
C ASP A 184 13.42 -18.21 -21.01
N GLY A 185 12.15 -17.99 -20.77
CA GLY A 185 11.17 -18.97 -20.32
C GLY A 185 11.28 -19.39 -18.87
N LYS A 186 12.30 -18.94 -18.16
CA LYS A 186 12.58 -19.43 -16.83
C LYS A 186 11.80 -18.68 -15.75
N TYR A 187 11.56 -17.36 -15.94
CA TYR A 187 10.88 -16.52 -14.95
C TYR A 187 10.00 -15.41 -15.55
N GLY A 188 9.86 -15.35 -16.88
CA GLY A 188 9.11 -14.29 -17.55
C GLY A 188 7.60 -14.52 -17.49
N ILE A 189 6.89 -13.62 -16.86
CA ILE A 189 5.41 -13.61 -16.79
C ILE A 189 4.78 -13.48 -18.18
N ALA A 190 5.46 -12.82 -19.12
CA ALA A 190 4.98 -12.61 -20.48
C ALA A 190 4.77 -13.91 -21.30
N LYS A 191 5.53 -14.97 -21.02
CA LYS A 191 5.29 -16.29 -21.66
C LYS A 191 4.00 -16.97 -21.20
N GLN A 192 3.41 -16.50 -20.11
CA GLN A 192 2.19 -17.08 -19.54
C GLN A 192 0.92 -16.31 -19.91
N GLY A 193 1.03 -15.25 -20.73
CA GLY A 193 -0.13 -14.45 -21.14
C GLY A 193 -0.78 -13.63 -20.03
N TYR A 194 -0.07 -13.39 -18.94
CA TYR A 194 -0.60 -12.70 -17.75
C TYR A 194 -0.33 -11.19 -17.68
N ALA A 195 0.07 -10.56 -18.78
CA ALA A 195 0.12 -9.09 -18.78
C ALA A 195 -1.32 -8.56 -18.71
N PRO A 196 -1.73 -7.88 -17.62
CA PRO A 196 -3.07 -7.36 -17.54
C PRO A 196 -3.34 -6.36 -18.68
N ALA A 197 -4.55 -6.36 -19.22
CA ALA A 197 -4.97 -5.35 -20.17
C ALA A 197 -5.28 -4.05 -19.42
N TYR A 198 -4.28 -3.22 -19.24
CA TYR A 198 -4.47 -1.91 -18.60
C TYR A 198 -5.24 -0.93 -19.50
N PRO A 199 -5.89 0.11 -18.92
CA PRO A 199 -6.59 1.09 -19.71
C PRO A 199 -5.67 1.81 -20.69
N VAL A 200 -6.23 2.16 -21.85
CA VAL A 200 -5.61 3.12 -22.76
C VAL A 200 -5.81 4.52 -22.17
N ILE A 201 -4.73 5.25 -21.98
CA ILE A 201 -4.71 6.58 -21.39
C ILE A 201 -4.15 7.52 -22.46
N GLU A 202 -4.95 8.52 -22.88
CA GLU A 202 -4.53 9.48 -23.92
C GLU A 202 -4.01 8.81 -25.22
N GLY A 203 -4.61 7.67 -25.58
CA GLY A 203 -4.23 6.91 -26.77
C GLY A 203 -3.04 5.98 -26.60
N VAL A 204 -2.40 5.96 -25.43
CA VAL A 204 -1.27 5.10 -25.11
C VAL A 204 -1.71 3.90 -24.28
N GLN A 205 -1.29 2.70 -24.67
CA GLN A 205 -1.53 1.49 -23.88
C GLN A 205 -0.78 1.58 -22.54
N GLY A 206 -1.53 1.52 -21.44
CA GLY A 206 -0.96 1.56 -20.10
C GLY A 206 -0.05 0.36 -19.83
N ARG A 207 1.04 0.62 -19.12
CA ARG A 207 1.99 -0.38 -18.63
C ARG A 207 2.28 -0.04 -17.17
N PHE A 208 1.95 -0.94 -16.25
CA PHE A 208 2.10 -0.72 -14.82
C PHE A 208 2.66 -1.96 -14.13
N MET A 209 3.47 -1.75 -13.11
CA MET A 209 3.96 -2.79 -12.21
C MET A 209 3.84 -2.32 -10.75
N MET A 210 3.66 -3.24 -9.81
CA MET A 210 3.63 -2.87 -8.40
C MET A 210 5.00 -2.37 -7.93
N LYS A 211 5.00 -1.25 -7.17
CA LYS A 211 6.20 -0.57 -6.67
C LYS A 211 6.25 -0.55 -5.13
N LYS A 212 5.12 -0.47 -4.48
CA LYS A 212 4.94 -0.09 -3.08
C LYS A 212 5.91 -0.77 -2.09
N PHE A 213 6.17 -2.06 -2.25
CA PHE A 213 7.08 -2.82 -1.39
C PHE A 213 8.33 -3.32 -2.12
N ALA A 214 8.63 -2.77 -3.32
CA ALA A 214 9.67 -3.28 -4.19
C ALA A 214 11.10 -2.86 -3.81
N ALA A 215 11.30 -2.18 -2.70
CA ALA A 215 12.61 -1.65 -2.26
C ALA A 215 13.34 -0.84 -3.35
N TRP A 216 12.60 -0.09 -4.12
CA TRP A 216 13.08 0.64 -5.30
C TRP A 216 14.09 1.75 -5.00
N TRP A 217 14.19 2.19 -3.75
CA TRP A 217 15.15 3.18 -3.27
C TRP A 217 16.53 2.57 -2.97
N VAL A 218 16.60 1.24 -2.82
CA VAL A 218 17.85 0.54 -2.52
C VAL A 218 18.70 0.38 -3.79
N PRO A 219 19.96 0.86 -3.83
CA PRO A 219 20.76 0.84 -5.04
C PRO A 219 21.04 -0.54 -5.65
N THR A 220 21.06 -1.57 -4.81
CA THR A 220 21.29 -2.96 -5.21
C THR A 220 20.01 -3.76 -5.40
N GLY A 221 18.85 -3.14 -5.14
CA GLY A 221 17.60 -3.87 -5.10
C GLY A 221 17.53 -4.84 -3.92
N CYS A 222 16.59 -5.77 -3.97
CA CYS A 222 16.47 -6.84 -2.98
C CYS A 222 16.89 -8.16 -3.62
N THR A 223 17.97 -8.78 -3.14
CA THR A 223 18.38 -10.12 -3.58
C THR A 223 17.93 -11.17 -2.57
N MET A 224 17.64 -12.38 -3.06
CA MET A 224 17.15 -13.48 -2.24
C MET A 224 18.14 -13.91 -1.14
N TYR A 225 19.41 -13.57 -1.31
CA TYR A 225 20.53 -14.04 -0.48
C TYR A 225 21.31 -12.91 0.20
N SER A 226 20.84 -11.65 0.10
CA SER A 226 21.55 -10.52 0.71
C SER A 226 20.78 -9.95 1.90
N ASN A 227 21.51 -9.38 2.83
CA ASN A 227 20.97 -8.61 3.96
C ASN A 227 20.60 -7.18 3.52
N ASP A 228 20.05 -7.03 2.31
CA ASP A 228 19.74 -5.73 1.75
C ASP A 228 18.58 -5.06 2.49
N ALA A 229 18.61 -3.75 2.53
CA ALA A 229 17.63 -2.90 3.23
C ALA A 229 16.17 -3.22 2.90
N GLY A 230 15.86 -3.64 1.66
CA GLY A 230 14.52 -4.02 1.28
C GLY A 230 13.95 -5.26 1.99
N ARG A 231 14.76 -6.02 2.72
CA ARG A 231 14.31 -7.17 3.52
C ARG A 231 14.12 -6.83 4.99
N ILE A 232 14.63 -5.73 5.44
CA ILE A 232 14.50 -5.26 6.82
C ILE A 232 13.31 -4.32 7.01
N ASN A 233 12.64 -3.96 5.93
CA ASN A 233 11.48 -3.08 5.99
C ASN A 233 10.36 -3.71 6.84
N ASN A 234 9.96 -3.02 7.89
CA ASN A 234 8.92 -3.46 8.81
C ASN A 234 7.58 -3.65 8.11
N LEU A 235 6.82 -4.64 8.58
CA LEU A 235 5.44 -4.83 8.14
C LEU A 235 4.52 -4.01 9.04
N ARG A 236 3.89 -2.98 8.46
CA ARG A 236 2.86 -2.17 9.14
C ARG A 236 1.58 -2.99 9.23
N ILE A 237 1.23 -3.39 10.46
CA ILE A 237 -0.01 -4.13 10.73
C ILE A 237 -1.19 -3.18 10.77
N MET A 238 -0.98 -1.97 11.28
CA MET A 238 -2.01 -0.94 11.34
C MET A 238 -1.39 0.46 11.27
N ARG A 239 -1.96 1.30 10.42
CA ARG A 239 -1.57 2.69 10.21
C ARG A 239 -2.71 3.61 10.59
N PHE A 240 -2.39 4.86 10.94
CA PHE A 240 -3.38 5.87 11.28
C PHE A 240 -4.39 6.15 10.16
N ALA A 241 -3.99 6.01 8.89
CA ALA A 241 -4.92 6.07 7.77
C ALA A 241 -6.03 5.02 7.86
N GLU A 242 -5.75 3.82 8.38
CA GLU A 242 -6.77 2.79 8.58
C GLU A 242 -7.73 3.19 9.70
N VAL A 243 -7.24 3.76 10.80
CA VAL A 243 -8.08 4.31 11.87
C VAL A 243 -9.03 5.37 11.31
N LEU A 244 -8.52 6.32 10.52
CA LEU A 244 -9.37 7.36 9.91
C LEU A 244 -10.47 6.78 9.02
N LEU A 245 -10.14 5.82 8.15
CA LEU A 245 -11.13 5.28 7.22
C LEU A 245 -12.09 4.28 7.88
N LEU A 246 -11.70 3.62 8.98
CA LEU A 246 -12.63 2.84 9.81
C LEU A 246 -13.50 3.73 10.67
N HIS A 247 -12.97 4.85 11.20
CA HIS A 247 -13.76 5.86 11.90
C HIS A 247 -14.78 6.51 10.98
N ALA A 248 -14.38 6.86 9.73
CA ALA A 248 -15.31 7.38 8.73
C ALA A 248 -16.47 6.41 8.47
N GLU A 249 -16.20 5.11 8.40
CA GLU A 249 -17.24 4.09 8.27
C GLU A 249 -18.15 4.05 9.49
N ALA A 250 -17.60 4.05 10.71
CA ALA A 250 -18.37 4.10 11.94
C ALA A 250 -19.24 5.36 12.03
N CYS A 251 -18.73 6.51 11.61
CA CYS A 251 -19.48 7.75 11.51
C CYS A 251 -20.68 7.60 10.56
N LEU A 252 -20.50 7.02 9.37
CA LEU A 252 -21.58 6.80 8.43
C LEU A 252 -22.66 5.87 8.99
N GLU A 253 -22.28 4.81 9.67
CA GLU A 253 -23.20 3.85 10.27
C GLU A 253 -23.94 4.43 11.50
N THR A 254 -23.39 5.49 12.12
CA THR A 254 -24.01 6.24 13.21
C THR A 254 -24.65 7.57 12.77
N ASN A 255 -24.87 7.76 11.47
CA ASN A 255 -25.47 8.95 10.85
C ASN A 255 -24.68 10.27 11.03
N ASP A 256 -23.37 10.20 11.17
CA ASP A 256 -22.46 11.35 11.22
C ASP A 256 -21.74 11.52 9.88
N GLU A 257 -22.47 11.98 8.86
CA GLU A 257 -21.90 12.23 7.51
C GLU A 257 -20.76 13.24 7.55
N SER A 258 -20.82 14.23 8.42
CA SER A 258 -19.79 15.27 8.55
C SER A 258 -18.47 14.71 9.09
N GLY A 259 -18.53 13.87 10.12
CA GLY A 259 -17.37 13.16 10.66
C GLY A 259 -16.72 12.26 9.62
N ALA A 260 -17.53 11.50 8.88
CA ALA A 260 -17.05 10.64 7.80
C ALA A 260 -16.32 11.45 6.71
N MET A 261 -16.93 12.53 6.20
CA MET A 261 -16.31 13.36 5.17
C MET A 261 -15.04 14.05 5.63
N LYS A 262 -14.97 14.46 6.90
CA LYS A 262 -13.75 15.04 7.48
C LYS A 262 -12.56 14.08 7.36
N ASP A 263 -12.74 12.83 7.72
CA ASP A 263 -11.66 11.85 7.69
C ASP A 263 -11.30 11.43 6.27
N ILE A 264 -12.29 11.20 5.42
CA ILE A 264 -12.08 10.92 4.00
C ILE A 264 -11.27 12.06 3.35
N ASN A 265 -11.60 13.31 3.63
CA ASN A 265 -10.93 14.47 3.06
C ASN A 265 -9.48 14.60 3.57
N ARG A 266 -9.16 14.22 4.80
CA ARG A 266 -7.77 14.16 5.27
C ARG A 266 -6.92 13.22 4.38
N ILE A 267 -7.44 12.06 4.04
CA ILE A 267 -6.77 11.10 3.14
C ILE A 267 -6.62 11.69 1.73
N ARG A 268 -7.68 12.31 1.19
CA ARG A 268 -7.67 12.92 -0.14
C ARG A 268 -6.64 14.05 -0.24
N VAL A 269 -6.61 14.94 0.73
CA VAL A 269 -5.67 16.07 0.77
C VAL A 269 -4.22 15.57 0.82
N ARG A 270 -3.90 14.58 1.66
CA ARG A 270 -2.59 13.96 1.69
C ARG A 270 -2.21 13.34 0.32
N ALA A 271 -3.17 12.74 -0.37
CA ALA A 271 -3.00 12.22 -1.74
C ALA A 271 -2.86 13.31 -2.81
N GLY A 272 -2.99 14.58 -2.43
CA GLY A 272 -2.93 15.73 -3.35
C GLY A 272 -4.22 15.98 -4.12
N LEU A 273 -5.32 15.35 -3.74
CA LEU A 273 -6.64 15.54 -4.32
C LEU A 273 -7.42 16.62 -3.56
N PRO A 274 -8.31 17.37 -4.22
CA PRO A 274 -9.16 18.33 -3.53
C PRO A 274 -10.15 17.64 -2.59
N GLU A 275 -10.58 18.35 -1.57
CA GLU A 275 -11.68 17.91 -0.72
C GLU A 275 -12.96 17.74 -1.55
N LYS A 276 -13.81 16.79 -1.13
CA LYS A 276 -15.16 16.63 -1.64
C LYS A 276 -16.19 17.02 -0.59
N ASN A 277 -17.29 17.54 -1.05
CA ASN A 277 -18.46 17.80 -0.20
C ASN A 277 -19.62 16.93 -0.71
N LEU A 278 -19.68 15.69 -0.23
CA LEU A 278 -20.72 14.72 -0.57
C LEU A 278 -21.76 14.68 0.53
N SER A 279 -22.98 14.36 0.18
CA SER A 279 -24.09 14.11 1.10
C SER A 279 -24.84 12.85 0.69
N GLY A 280 -25.43 12.20 1.70
CA GLY A 280 -26.10 10.92 1.55
C GLY A 280 -25.15 9.74 1.74
N LYS A 281 -25.57 8.81 2.59
CA LYS A 281 -24.78 7.65 3.04
C LYS A 281 -24.16 6.87 1.87
N ASP A 282 -24.91 6.60 0.81
CA ASP A 282 -24.43 5.78 -0.31
C ASP A 282 -23.32 6.47 -1.11
N ALA A 283 -23.44 7.80 -1.34
CA ALA A 283 -22.42 8.56 -2.04
C ALA A 283 -21.11 8.63 -1.24
N ILE A 284 -21.21 8.86 0.07
CA ILE A 284 -20.06 8.94 0.95
C ILE A 284 -19.42 7.55 1.12
N MET A 285 -20.22 6.48 1.24
CA MET A 285 -19.73 5.11 1.31
C MET A 285 -18.98 4.71 0.03
N THR A 286 -19.47 5.12 -1.13
CA THR A 286 -18.77 4.88 -2.41
C THR A 286 -17.39 5.56 -2.43
N GLU A 287 -17.31 6.80 -1.97
CA GLU A 287 -16.03 7.50 -1.87
C GLU A 287 -15.11 6.85 -0.81
N LEU A 288 -15.64 6.46 0.35
CA LEU A 288 -14.91 5.74 1.38
C LEU A 288 -14.28 4.45 0.83
N GLN A 289 -15.07 3.64 0.13
CA GLN A 289 -14.61 2.38 -0.47
C GLN A 289 -13.52 2.62 -1.52
N LYS A 290 -13.64 3.70 -2.30
CA LYS A 290 -12.61 4.13 -3.25
C LYS A 290 -11.33 4.56 -2.51
N GLN A 291 -11.44 5.40 -1.48
CA GLN A 291 -10.27 5.83 -0.74
C GLN A 291 -9.57 4.66 -0.04
N LYS A 292 -10.29 3.69 0.50
CA LYS A 292 -9.72 2.46 1.07
C LYS A 292 -8.99 1.62 0.00
N LEU A 293 -9.56 1.48 -1.18
CA LEU A 293 -8.92 0.77 -2.29
C LEU A 293 -7.57 1.41 -2.68
N LEU A 294 -7.55 2.73 -2.86
CA LEU A 294 -6.36 3.47 -3.31
C LEU A 294 -5.29 3.55 -2.20
N GLU A 295 -5.72 3.74 -0.96
CA GLU A 295 -4.85 3.87 0.20
C GLU A 295 -4.13 2.57 0.55
N PHE A 296 -4.87 1.47 0.56
CA PHE A 296 -4.36 0.17 1.04
C PHE A 296 -4.05 -0.82 -0.08
N ALA A 297 -3.86 -0.35 -1.31
CA ALA A 297 -3.44 -1.21 -2.42
C ALA A 297 -2.19 -2.01 -2.05
N GLY A 298 -2.28 -3.34 -2.07
CA GLY A 298 -1.18 -4.25 -1.72
C GLY A 298 -0.96 -4.49 -0.22
N GLU A 299 -1.77 -3.91 0.68
CA GLU A 299 -1.63 -4.06 2.14
C GLU A 299 -2.54 -5.12 2.77
N ASN A 300 -3.13 -5.99 1.95
CA ASN A 300 -3.97 -7.11 2.39
C ASN A 300 -5.31 -6.74 3.11
N ILE A 301 -5.73 -5.48 3.09
CA ILE A 301 -6.95 -5.02 3.78
C ILE A 301 -8.20 -5.20 2.92
N ARG A 302 -8.07 -5.11 1.58
CA ARG A 302 -9.19 -5.06 0.64
C ARG A 302 -10.14 -6.26 0.75
N TRP A 303 -9.59 -7.48 0.89
CA TRP A 303 -10.41 -8.68 0.98
C TRP A 303 -11.30 -8.69 2.22
N ASP A 304 -10.75 -8.30 3.36
CA ASP A 304 -11.49 -8.21 4.63
C ASP A 304 -12.64 -7.21 4.53
N ASP A 305 -12.40 -6.04 3.95
CA ASP A 305 -13.44 -5.03 3.72
C ASP A 305 -14.55 -5.55 2.79
N MET A 306 -14.19 -6.21 1.71
CA MET A 306 -15.16 -6.77 0.75
C MET A 306 -16.03 -7.86 1.40
N VAL A 307 -15.42 -8.75 2.17
CA VAL A 307 -16.16 -9.79 2.92
C VAL A 307 -17.11 -9.15 3.93
N ARG A 308 -16.67 -8.13 4.63
CA ARG A 308 -17.46 -7.44 5.63
C ARG A 308 -18.63 -6.67 5.01
N TRP A 309 -18.41 -5.97 3.89
CA TRP A 309 -19.45 -5.20 3.21
C TRP A 309 -20.43 -6.06 2.40
N TYR A 310 -19.96 -7.14 1.80
CA TYR A 310 -20.69 -7.90 0.79
C TYR A 310 -20.77 -9.41 1.06
N GLY A 311 -20.21 -9.92 2.17
CA GLY A 311 -20.14 -11.35 2.44
C GLY A 311 -21.52 -12.04 2.50
N ASN A 312 -22.57 -11.27 2.82
CA ASN A 312 -23.95 -11.74 2.79
C ASN A 312 -24.63 -11.60 1.41
N ASP A 313 -23.93 -11.05 0.42
CA ASP A 313 -24.42 -10.90 -0.96
C ASP A 313 -23.37 -11.46 -1.95
N PRO A 314 -23.40 -12.78 -2.21
CA PRO A 314 -22.43 -13.42 -3.09
C PRO A 314 -22.44 -12.87 -4.53
N ALA A 315 -23.57 -12.29 -4.98
CA ALA A 315 -23.66 -11.70 -6.30
C ALA A 315 -22.84 -10.40 -6.39
N LYS A 316 -22.94 -9.55 -5.37
CA LYS A 316 -22.11 -8.34 -5.27
C LYS A 316 -20.63 -8.69 -5.09
N LEU A 317 -20.30 -9.67 -4.26
CA LEU A 317 -18.91 -10.09 -4.05
C LEU A 317 -18.26 -10.62 -5.34
N LYS A 318 -19.02 -11.23 -6.24
CA LYS A 318 -18.54 -11.72 -7.54
C LYS A 318 -18.44 -10.62 -8.61
N ALA A 319 -19.15 -9.51 -8.44
CA ALA A 319 -19.20 -8.42 -9.41
C ALA A 319 -18.04 -7.42 -9.25
N ILE A 320 -17.29 -7.53 -8.19
CA ILE A 320 -16.14 -6.68 -7.85
C ILE A 320 -14.82 -7.39 -8.22
#